data_21804340c387fa22f5391f6342a64697
#
_entry.id   21804340c387fa22f5391f6342a64697
#
_cell.length_a   1.000
_cell.length_b   1.000
_cell.length_c   1.000
_cell.angle_alpha   90.00
_cell.angle_beta   90.00
_cell.angle_gamma   90.00
#
_symmetry.space_group_name_H-M   'P 1'
#
loop_
_entity.id
_entity.type
_entity.pdbx_description
1 polymer ?
#
loop_
_entity_poly.entity_id
_entity_poly.type
_entity_poly.pdbx_seq_one_letter_code
_entity_poly.pdbx_strand_id
1 'polypeptide(L)'
;VYQEVGIVNSQKRWELGDWNIPIKICYEALKGTIAEYTLKTGTEIGDLTSTEFMTYIIRPALEKQMMRMIWRFGWFGNKDAKHITDGGVLTDDVKKELFTTCDGLFKRIFAQCAANAKQITTIAANAKTTFSEQKSAMLVQGVATGIVDTMLMDADSRITADSGSMIMMTKYMADALHWDVKKTYHEQMEWKTIFDGFDVARYDGVNIARISIWDRFIGAYENSGTKLNLPYRMV
;
A
#
# COMPACT_ATOMS: atom_id res chain seq x y z
N VAL A 1 -18.24 9.05 -48.15
CA VAL A 1 -17.34 9.92 -47.42
C VAL A 1 -16.45 8.99 -46.58
N TYR A 2 -15.16 8.91 -46.95
CA TYR A 2 -14.18 8.13 -46.16
C TYR A 2 -13.76 8.99 -44.95
N GLN A 3 -13.90 8.44 -43.73
CA GLN A 3 -13.28 9.06 -42.56
C GLN A 3 -11.84 8.52 -42.47
N GLU A 4 -10.88 9.41 -42.38
CA GLU A 4 -9.50 9.06 -42.07
C GLU A 4 -9.45 8.46 -40.64
N VAL A 5 -9.03 7.22 -40.56
CA VAL A 5 -8.73 6.58 -39.26
C VAL A 5 -7.31 7.00 -38.88
N GLY A 6 -7.20 8.01 -38.04
CA GLY A 6 -5.93 8.43 -37.46
C GLY A 6 -5.40 7.36 -36.51
N ILE A 7 -4.39 6.61 -36.92
CA ILE A 7 -3.67 5.71 -36.00
C ILE A 7 -2.63 6.52 -35.25
N VAL A 8 -2.90 6.73 -33.96
CA VAL A 8 -1.92 7.38 -33.07
C VAL A 8 -1.06 6.29 -32.42
N ASN A 9 0.17 6.16 -32.88
CA ASN A 9 1.17 5.30 -32.26
C ASN A 9 1.79 6.04 -31.07
N SER A 10 1.51 5.59 -29.85
CA SER A 10 2.18 6.07 -28.64
C SER A 10 3.19 5.04 -28.14
N GLN A 11 4.41 5.48 -27.90
CA GLN A 11 5.46 4.62 -27.34
C GLN A 11 5.74 5.04 -25.90
N LYS A 12 5.59 4.08 -24.96
CA LYS A 12 6.01 4.27 -23.58
C LYS A 12 7.35 3.59 -23.36
N ARG A 13 8.29 4.31 -22.75
CA ARG A 13 9.58 3.75 -22.34
C ARG A 13 9.52 3.37 -20.87
N TRP A 14 10.13 2.23 -20.54
CA TRP A 14 10.34 1.82 -19.17
C TRP A 14 11.54 2.58 -18.62
N GLU A 15 11.36 3.22 -17.47
CA GLU A 15 12.48 3.73 -16.68
C GLU A 15 12.84 2.69 -15.63
N LEU A 16 14.02 2.12 -15.77
CA LEU A 16 14.55 1.16 -14.80
C LEU A 16 15.16 1.91 -13.63
N GLY A 17 14.92 1.42 -12.42
CA GLY A 17 15.55 1.90 -11.20
C GLY A 17 16.42 0.80 -10.62
N ASP A 18 17.67 1.11 -10.32
CA ASP A 18 18.59 0.21 -9.67
C ASP A 18 18.31 0.17 -8.18
N TRP A 19 18.35 -1.02 -7.60
CA TRP A 19 18.20 -1.21 -6.17
C TRP A 19 19.11 -2.34 -5.67
N ASN A 20 19.54 -2.22 -4.43
CA ASN A 20 20.27 -3.28 -3.74
C ASN A 20 19.68 -3.52 -2.34
N ILE A 21 19.85 -4.71 -1.82
CA ILE A 21 19.51 -5.07 -0.44
C ILE A 21 20.82 -5.45 0.27
N PRO A 22 21.50 -4.50 0.92
CA PRO A 22 22.64 -4.84 1.74
C PRO A 22 22.17 -5.60 2.99
N ILE A 23 22.61 -6.84 3.15
CA ILE A 23 22.35 -7.65 4.35
C ILE A 23 23.64 -7.70 5.15
N LYS A 24 23.61 -7.18 6.37
CA LYS A 24 24.69 -7.32 7.35
C LYS A 24 24.20 -8.18 8.49
N ILE A 25 24.84 -9.32 8.70
CA ILE A 25 24.54 -10.22 9.79
C ILE A 25 25.73 -10.16 10.77
N CYS A 26 25.44 -9.76 12.00
CA CYS A 26 26.44 -9.77 13.08
C CYS A 26 26.37 -11.11 13.81
N TYR A 27 27.50 -11.76 14.00
CA TYR A 27 27.59 -13.03 14.73
C TYR A 27 26.97 -12.94 16.15
N GLU A 28 27.17 -11.82 16.82
CA GLU A 28 26.60 -11.61 18.16
C GLU A 28 25.07 -11.61 18.20
N ALA A 29 24.42 -11.18 17.12
CA ALA A 29 22.95 -11.25 17.01
C ALA A 29 22.43 -12.69 16.81
N LEU A 30 23.31 -13.62 16.47
CA LEU A 30 22.98 -15.03 16.27
C LEU A 30 23.26 -15.88 17.49
N LYS A 31 23.97 -15.36 18.50
CA LYS A 31 24.24 -16.07 19.75
C LYS A 31 22.95 -16.51 20.42
N GLY A 32 22.88 -17.78 20.83
CA GLY A 32 21.71 -18.38 21.48
C GLY A 32 20.58 -18.74 20.54
N THR A 33 20.74 -18.55 19.22
CA THR A 33 19.76 -18.96 18.22
C THR A 33 20.14 -20.29 17.56
N ILE A 34 19.20 -20.90 16.84
CA ILE A 34 19.43 -22.11 16.02
C ILE A 34 20.58 -21.87 15.02
N ALA A 35 20.75 -20.64 14.54
CA ALA A 35 21.81 -20.26 13.63
C ALA A 35 23.21 -20.40 14.25
N GLU A 36 23.37 -20.15 15.56
CA GLU A 36 24.64 -20.39 16.27
C GLU A 36 24.95 -21.88 16.32
N TYR A 37 23.95 -22.71 16.57
CA TYR A 37 24.13 -24.16 16.61
C TYR A 37 24.58 -24.74 15.27
N THR A 38 23.97 -24.26 14.18
CA THR A 38 24.33 -24.69 12.81
C THR A 38 25.74 -24.27 12.44
N LEU A 39 26.17 -23.08 12.85
CA LEU A 39 27.55 -22.59 12.63
C LEU A 39 28.61 -23.32 13.46
N LYS A 40 28.26 -23.79 14.66
CA LYS A 40 29.17 -24.54 15.55
C LYS A 40 29.40 -25.99 15.13
N THR A 41 28.51 -26.56 14.32
CA THR A 41 28.61 -27.97 13.88
C THR A 41 29.56 -28.21 12.70
N GLY A 42 30.53 -27.30 12.46
CA GLY A 42 31.65 -27.55 11.54
C GLY A 42 31.45 -27.03 10.11
N THR A 43 30.52 -26.12 9.91
CA THR A 43 30.32 -25.47 8.61
C THR A 43 31.33 -24.33 8.44
N GLU A 44 32.20 -24.43 7.47
CA GLU A 44 33.10 -23.31 7.10
C GLU A 44 32.26 -22.13 6.55
N ILE A 45 32.75 -20.89 6.77
CA ILE A 45 32.10 -19.67 6.30
C ILE A 45 31.81 -19.69 4.77
N GLY A 46 32.69 -20.41 4.01
CA GLY A 46 32.51 -20.64 2.57
C GLY A 46 31.29 -21.49 2.19
N ASP A 47 30.81 -22.33 3.09
CA ASP A 47 29.66 -23.23 2.84
C ASP A 47 28.31 -22.63 3.26
N LEU A 48 28.29 -21.42 3.77
CA LEU A 48 27.06 -20.72 4.19
C LEU A 48 26.02 -20.56 3.07
N THR A 49 26.44 -20.63 1.82
CA THR A 49 25.55 -20.52 0.66
C THR A 49 24.75 -21.79 0.37
N SER A 50 25.22 -22.93 0.82
CA SER A 50 24.60 -24.25 0.61
C SER A 50 23.97 -24.86 1.87
N THR A 51 24.04 -24.16 3.00
CA THR A 51 23.63 -24.69 4.30
C THR A 51 22.18 -24.38 4.65
N GLU A 52 21.68 -25.11 5.63
CA GLU A 52 20.37 -24.89 6.26
C GLU A 52 20.18 -23.43 6.71
N PHE A 53 21.25 -22.76 7.14
CA PHE A 53 21.23 -21.34 7.50
C PHE A 53 20.72 -20.43 6.38
N MET A 54 21.20 -20.59 5.16
CA MET A 54 20.71 -19.82 4.00
C MET A 54 19.25 -20.16 3.71
N THR A 55 18.89 -21.41 3.79
CA THR A 55 17.53 -21.88 3.43
C THR A 55 16.49 -21.49 4.46
N TYR A 56 16.79 -21.63 5.76
CA TYR A 56 15.80 -21.46 6.83
C TYR A 56 15.79 -20.04 7.42
N ILE A 57 16.86 -19.28 7.31
CA ILE A 57 16.97 -17.96 7.94
C ILE A 57 17.07 -16.84 6.93
N ILE A 58 18.06 -16.92 6.00
CA ILE A 58 18.33 -15.82 5.07
C ILE A 58 17.23 -15.72 4.01
N ARG A 59 16.89 -16.83 3.37
CA ARG A 59 15.93 -16.84 2.26
C ARG A 59 14.53 -16.34 2.66
N PRO A 60 13.89 -16.81 3.75
CA PRO A 60 12.60 -16.30 4.16
C PRO A 60 12.63 -14.81 4.57
N ALA A 61 13.71 -14.37 5.22
CA ALA A 61 13.90 -12.98 5.57
C ALA A 61 14.05 -12.10 4.32
N LEU A 62 14.82 -12.56 3.33
CA LEU A 62 15.02 -11.87 2.06
C LEU A 62 13.72 -11.78 1.26
N GLU A 63 13.00 -12.89 1.09
CA GLU A 63 11.72 -12.93 0.37
C GLU A 63 10.72 -11.94 0.99
N LYS A 64 10.61 -11.93 2.31
CA LYS A 64 9.73 -11.00 3.02
C LYS A 64 10.13 -9.53 2.83
N GLN A 65 11.41 -9.22 2.79
CA GLN A 65 11.89 -7.86 2.54
C GLN A 65 11.70 -7.46 1.06
N MET A 66 11.91 -8.38 0.13
CA MET A 66 11.65 -8.15 -1.29
C MET A 66 10.18 -7.82 -1.55
N MET A 67 9.25 -8.59 -0.97
CA MET A 67 7.82 -8.31 -1.10
C MET A 67 7.46 -6.93 -0.53
N ARG A 68 7.97 -6.58 0.64
CA ARG A 68 7.76 -5.25 1.21
C ARG A 68 8.31 -4.14 0.33
N MET A 69 9.46 -4.37 -0.26
CA MET A 69 10.12 -3.41 -1.14
C MET A 69 9.33 -3.20 -2.43
N ILE A 70 8.84 -4.27 -3.07
CA ILE A 70 7.98 -4.19 -4.26
C ILE A 70 6.73 -3.37 -3.96
N TRP A 71 6.05 -3.62 -2.84
CA TRP A 71 4.89 -2.85 -2.41
C TRP A 71 5.24 -1.38 -2.17
N ARG A 72 6.38 -1.10 -1.53
CA ARG A 72 6.83 0.26 -1.24
C ARG A 72 7.15 1.04 -2.51
N PHE A 73 7.96 0.49 -3.40
CA PHE A 73 8.32 1.16 -4.65
C PHE A 73 7.16 1.22 -5.64
N GLY A 74 6.41 0.14 -5.76
CA GLY A 74 5.28 0.07 -6.68
C GLY A 74 4.18 1.08 -6.36
N TRP A 75 3.87 1.30 -5.09
CA TRP A 75 2.80 2.21 -4.70
C TRP A 75 3.29 3.57 -4.21
N PHE A 76 4.30 3.60 -3.33
CA PHE A 76 4.73 4.82 -2.62
C PHE A 76 6.02 5.43 -3.19
N GLY A 77 6.64 4.84 -4.22
CA GLY A 77 7.85 5.36 -4.83
C GLY A 77 7.65 6.80 -5.35
N ASN A 78 8.65 7.64 -5.12
CA ASN A 78 8.65 9.03 -5.60
C ASN A 78 10.10 9.52 -5.74
N LYS A 79 10.57 9.70 -6.97
CA LYS A 79 11.91 10.21 -7.24
C LYS A 79 12.17 11.60 -6.64
N ASP A 80 11.10 12.40 -6.53
CA ASP A 80 11.16 13.75 -5.99
C ASP A 80 10.74 13.80 -4.52
N ALA A 81 10.78 12.68 -3.79
CA ALA A 81 10.40 12.62 -2.39
C ALA A 81 11.25 13.59 -1.56
N LYS A 82 10.56 14.46 -0.83
CA LYS A 82 11.16 15.46 0.05
C LYS A 82 10.85 15.11 1.50
N HIS A 83 11.68 15.62 2.36
CA HIS A 83 11.42 15.62 3.78
C HIS A 83 10.13 16.38 4.11
N ILE A 84 9.45 16.01 5.19
CA ILE A 84 8.17 16.65 5.55
C ILE A 84 8.33 18.13 5.86
N THR A 85 9.49 18.53 6.41
CA THR A 85 9.82 19.95 6.68
C THR A 85 9.95 20.75 5.40
N ASP A 86 10.30 20.09 4.29
CA ASP A 86 10.40 20.69 2.95
C ASP A 86 9.05 20.65 2.20
N GLY A 87 7.96 20.34 2.92
CA GLY A 87 6.64 20.18 2.33
C GLY A 87 6.38 18.81 1.68
N GLY A 88 7.27 17.84 1.90
CA GLY A 88 7.07 16.44 1.51
C GLY A 88 6.08 15.73 2.44
N VAL A 89 5.79 14.47 2.10
CA VAL A 89 4.85 13.60 2.82
C VAL A 89 5.54 12.60 3.75
N LEU A 90 6.86 12.49 3.69
CA LEU A 90 7.64 11.57 4.52
C LEU A 90 7.90 12.17 5.91
N THR A 91 7.98 11.32 6.92
CA THR A 91 8.38 11.72 8.27
C THR A 91 9.87 12.08 8.34
N ASP A 92 10.26 12.87 9.34
CA ASP A 92 11.61 13.39 9.49
C ASP A 92 12.69 12.32 9.59
N ASP A 93 12.40 11.19 10.21
CA ASP A 93 13.35 10.09 10.45
C ASP A 93 13.40 9.08 9.29
N VAL A 94 12.64 9.29 8.21
CA VAL A 94 12.60 8.37 7.09
C VAL A 94 13.75 8.63 6.12
N LYS A 95 14.49 7.58 5.79
CA LYS A 95 15.51 7.62 4.74
C LYS A 95 14.84 7.77 3.37
N LYS A 96 15.03 8.90 2.74
CA LYS A 96 14.45 9.23 1.41
C LYS A 96 14.83 8.19 0.35
N GLU A 97 16.04 7.65 0.43
CA GLU A 97 16.56 6.65 -0.50
C GLU A 97 15.67 5.41 -0.60
N LEU A 98 14.88 5.13 0.43
CA LEU A 98 13.92 4.03 0.41
C LEU A 98 12.75 4.23 -0.55
N PHE A 99 12.53 5.44 -1.07
CA PHE A 99 11.39 5.80 -1.90
C PHE A 99 11.77 6.39 -3.27
N THR A 100 13.03 6.80 -3.45
CA THR A 100 13.46 7.59 -4.62
C THR A 100 13.88 6.76 -5.84
N THR A 101 13.80 5.43 -5.76
CA THR A 101 14.23 4.52 -6.84
C THR A 101 13.40 4.69 -8.12
N CYS A 102 12.08 4.79 -7.98
CA CYS A 102 11.16 4.95 -9.11
C CYS A 102 9.90 5.71 -8.68
N ASP A 103 9.13 6.18 -9.66
CA ASP A 103 7.82 6.78 -9.41
C ASP A 103 6.74 5.69 -9.31
N GLY A 104 6.14 5.58 -8.13
CA GLY A 104 5.09 4.61 -7.82
C GLY A 104 3.72 5.01 -8.36
N LEU A 105 2.77 4.09 -8.20
CA LEU A 105 1.41 4.25 -8.72
C LEU A 105 0.68 5.43 -8.08
N PHE A 106 0.81 5.66 -6.77
CA PHE A 106 0.15 6.80 -6.13
C PHE A 106 0.58 8.14 -6.71
N LYS A 107 1.87 8.35 -6.97
CA LYS A 107 2.34 9.59 -7.61
C LYS A 107 1.72 9.78 -8.99
N ARG A 108 1.64 8.70 -9.78
CA ARG A 108 1.05 8.74 -11.13
C ARG A 108 -0.45 8.96 -11.09
N ILE A 109 -1.16 8.31 -10.18
CA ILE A 109 -2.61 8.49 -9.97
C ILE A 109 -2.90 9.94 -9.56
N PHE A 110 -2.18 10.49 -8.58
CA PHE A 110 -2.37 11.86 -8.15
C PHE A 110 -2.06 12.89 -9.25
N ALA A 111 -1.03 12.65 -10.05
CA ALA A 111 -0.74 13.50 -11.21
C ALA A 111 -1.86 13.45 -12.27
N GLN A 112 -2.40 12.25 -12.51
CA GLN A 112 -3.53 12.07 -13.43
C GLN A 112 -4.80 12.74 -12.91
N CYS A 113 -5.10 12.60 -11.63
CA CYS A 113 -6.23 13.25 -10.97
C CYS A 113 -6.08 14.78 -10.97
N ALA A 114 -4.89 15.30 -10.75
CA ALA A 114 -4.62 16.72 -10.83
C ALA A 114 -4.85 17.28 -12.26
N ALA A 115 -4.55 16.48 -13.28
CA ALA A 115 -4.80 16.84 -14.68
C ALA A 115 -6.29 16.75 -15.06
N ASN A 116 -7.07 15.90 -14.38
CA ASN A 116 -8.49 15.70 -14.65
C ASN A 116 -9.31 15.59 -13.36
N ALA A 117 -9.86 16.71 -12.91
CA ALA A 117 -10.65 16.80 -11.68
C ALA A 117 -11.91 15.90 -11.67
N LYS A 118 -12.39 15.44 -12.83
CA LYS A 118 -13.52 14.50 -12.91
C LYS A 118 -13.18 13.08 -12.39
N GLN A 119 -11.90 12.81 -12.17
CA GLN A 119 -11.43 11.54 -11.61
C GLN A 119 -11.28 11.58 -10.08
N ILE A 120 -11.76 12.66 -9.46
CA ILE A 120 -11.65 12.86 -8.02
C ILE A 120 -13.03 12.98 -7.41
N THR A 121 -13.38 12.05 -6.55
CA THR A 121 -14.53 12.22 -5.64
C THR A 121 -14.07 13.00 -4.41
N THR A 122 -14.64 14.19 -4.22
CA THR A 122 -14.29 15.06 -3.10
C THR A 122 -15.11 14.68 -1.87
N ILE A 123 -14.43 14.35 -0.78
CA ILE A 123 -15.07 14.08 0.52
C ILE A 123 -14.65 15.14 1.54
N ALA A 124 -15.48 15.34 2.56
CA ALA A 124 -15.19 16.28 3.63
C ALA A 124 -13.94 15.84 4.41
N ALA A 125 -13.03 16.78 4.64
CA ALA A 125 -11.83 16.52 5.43
C ALA A 125 -12.20 16.22 6.91
N ASN A 126 -11.54 15.22 7.49
CA ASN A 126 -11.65 14.96 8.92
C ASN A 126 -10.81 15.98 9.70
N ALA A 127 -11.47 16.97 10.32
CA ALA A 127 -10.81 18.07 11.04
C ALA A 127 -10.34 17.69 12.45
N LYS A 128 -10.50 16.44 12.87
CA LYS A 128 -10.09 15.99 14.22
C LYS A 128 -8.57 15.92 14.34
N THR A 129 -8.06 16.19 15.53
CA THR A 129 -6.63 16.36 15.79
C THR A 129 -5.96 15.13 16.39
N THR A 130 -6.71 14.22 16.99
CA THR A 130 -6.17 13.00 17.60
C THR A 130 -6.57 11.75 16.82
N PHE A 131 -5.76 10.70 16.87
CA PHE A 131 -6.08 9.41 16.25
C PHE A 131 -7.42 8.84 16.72
N SER A 132 -7.69 8.94 18.02
CA SER A 132 -8.93 8.42 18.60
C SER A 132 -10.16 9.12 18.04
N GLU A 133 -10.12 10.46 17.95
CA GLU A 133 -11.22 11.25 17.41
C GLU A 133 -11.39 11.05 15.89
N GLN A 134 -10.28 10.98 15.14
CA GLN A 134 -10.30 10.70 13.71
C GLN A 134 -10.92 9.33 13.43
N LYS A 135 -10.52 8.31 14.19
CA LYS A 135 -11.08 6.97 14.10
C LYS A 135 -12.57 6.95 14.47
N SER A 136 -12.95 7.63 15.56
CA SER A 136 -14.34 7.70 15.99
C SER A 136 -15.23 8.39 14.96
N ALA A 137 -14.73 9.43 14.28
CA ALA A 137 -15.46 10.11 13.21
C ALA A 137 -15.70 9.20 12.00
N MET A 138 -14.75 8.33 11.65
CA MET A 138 -14.92 7.34 10.58
C MET A 138 -15.85 6.18 10.95
N LEU A 139 -16.00 5.90 12.24
CA LEU A 139 -16.91 4.85 12.74
C LEU A 139 -18.34 5.35 13.03
N VAL A 140 -18.67 6.57 12.65
CA VAL A 140 -20.06 7.05 12.66
C VAL A 140 -20.83 6.33 11.55
N GLN A 141 -22.02 5.85 11.91
CA GLN A 141 -22.89 5.11 10.99
C GLN A 141 -23.21 5.94 9.72
N GLY A 142 -23.08 5.34 8.55
CA GLY A 142 -23.32 5.97 7.26
C GLY A 142 -22.13 6.75 6.69
N VAL A 143 -21.02 6.90 7.42
CA VAL A 143 -19.87 7.67 6.94
C VAL A 143 -19.03 6.85 5.96
N ALA A 144 -18.62 5.65 6.33
CA ALA A 144 -17.78 4.83 5.46
C ALA A 144 -18.54 4.34 4.22
N THR A 145 -19.77 3.90 4.39
CA THR A 145 -20.67 3.54 3.26
C THR A 145 -20.92 4.73 2.35
N GLY A 146 -21.27 5.90 2.91
CA GLY A 146 -21.50 7.10 2.11
C GLY A 146 -20.31 7.56 1.29
N ILE A 147 -19.08 7.39 1.78
CA ILE A 147 -17.84 7.67 1.02
C ILE A 147 -17.73 6.71 -0.18
N VAL A 148 -17.91 5.42 0.04
CA VAL A 148 -17.80 4.40 -1.02
C VAL A 148 -18.92 4.56 -2.04
N ASP A 149 -20.15 4.79 -1.58
CA ASP A 149 -21.31 5.00 -2.45
C ASP A 149 -21.14 6.24 -3.33
N THR A 150 -20.63 7.35 -2.75
CA THR A 150 -20.33 8.57 -3.53
C THR A 150 -19.28 8.28 -4.61
N MET A 151 -18.21 7.53 -4.27
CA MET A 151 -17.21 7.14 -5.24
C MET A 151 -17.79 6.27 -6.36
N LEU A 152 -18.67 5.32 -6.04
CA LEU A 152 -19.30 4.46 -7.02
C LEU A 152 -20.28 5.22 -7.92
N MET A 153 -21.02 6.18 -7.37
CA MET A 153 -21.93 7.04 -8.14
C MET A 153 -21.19 7.98 -9.10
N ASP A 154 -20.02 8.49 -8.69
CA ASP A 154 -19.18 9.36 -9.51
C ASP A 154 -18.37 8.57 -10.56
N ALA A 155 -18.21 7.26 -10.38
CA ALA A 155 -17.43 6.42 -11.28
C ALA A 155 -18.11 6.24 -12.65
N ASP A 156 -17.28 6.20 -13.70
CA ASP A 156 -17.77 5.91 -15.06
C ASP A 156 -18.40 4.51 -15.12
N SER A 157 -19.60 4.42 -15.69
CA SER A 157 -20.34 3.16 -15.82
C SER A 157 -19.57 2.05 -16.55
N ARG A 158 -18.62 2.43 -17.42
CA ARG A 158 -17.74 1.45 -18.10
C ARG A 158 -16.77 0.77 -17.14
N ILE A 159 -16.37 1.46 -16.07
CA ILE A 159 -15.51 0.91 -15.03
C ILE A 159 -16.33 0.02 -14.10
N THR A 160 -17.47 0.50 -13.63
CA THR A 160 -18.33 -0.26 -12.70
C THR A 160 -18.96 -1.50 -13.32
N ALA A 161 -19.21 -1.49 -14.63
CA ALA A 161 -19.74 -2.65 -15.36
C ALA A 161 -18.69 -3.72 -15.68
N ASP A 162 -17.39 -3.40 -15.58
CA ASP A 162 -16.34 -4.38 -15.82
C ASP A 162 -16.12 -5.26 -14.58
N SER A 163 -16.29 -6.57 -14.76
CA SER A 163 -16.09 -7.56 -13.69
C SER A 163 -14.64 -7.60 -13.14
N GLY A 164 -13.68 -7.07 -13.88
CA GLY A 164 -12.27 -6.94 -13.46
C GLY A 164 -11.99 -5.69 -12.62
N SER A 165 -12.93 -4.76 -12.53
CA SER A 165 -12.77 -3.56 -11.72
C SER A 165 -12.81 -3.87 -10.24
N MET A 166 -11.95 -3.19 -9.48
CA MET A 166 -11.97 -3.30 -8.03
C MET A 166 -11.59 -1.98 -7.38
N ILE A 167 -12.15 -1.72 -6.22
CA ILE A 167 -11.75 -0.63 -5.34
C ILE A 167 -10.65 -1.15 -4.41
N MET A 168 -9.50 -0.50 -4.45
CA MET A 168 -8.40 -0.80 -3.53
C MET A 168 -8.43 0.15 -2.35
N MET A 169 -8.41 -0.37 -1.14
CA MET A 169 -8.43 0.47 0.06
C MET A 169 -7.51 -0.07 1.16
N THR A 170 -7.14 0.82 2.04
CA THR A 170 -6.41 0.47 3.27
C THR A 170 -7.26 -0.43 4.16
N LYS A 171 -6.61 -1.19 5.02
CA LYS A 171 -7.30 -2.05 5.98
C LYS A 171 -8.19 -1.23 6.92
N TYR A 172 -7.72 -0.07 7.39
CA TYR A 172 -8.52 0.79 8.26
C TYR A 172 -9.81 1.26 7.59
N MET A 173 -9.76 1.62 6.30
CA MET A 173 -10.94 2.02 5.54
C MET A 173 -11.89 0.83 5.34
N ALA A 174 -11.36 -0.32 4.99
CA ALA A 174 -12.13 -1.55 4.79
C ALA A 174 -12.80 -2.03 6.09
N ASP A 175 -12.09 -1.94 7.23
CA ASP A 175 -12.65 -2.29 8.53
C ASP A 175 -13.76 -1.32 8.95
N ALA A 176 -13.60 -0.01 8.65
CA ALA A 176 -14.65 0.99 8.87
C ALA A 176 -15.88 0.73 8.01
N LEU A 177 -15.69 0.40 6.74
CA LEU A 177 -16.77 0.02 5.84
C LEU A 177 -17.50 -1.24 6.31
N HIS A 178 -16.75 -2.29 6.65
CA HIS A 178 -17.31 -3.54 7.17
C HIS A 178 -18.18 -3.31 8.42
N TRP A 179 -17.67 -2.48 9.34
CA TRP A 179 -18.39 -2.14 10.57
C TRP A 179 -19.65 -1.33 10.27
N ASP A 180 -19.58 -0.40 9.31
CA ASP A 180 -20.70 0.46 8.92
C ASP A 180 -21.81 -0.35 8.21
N VAL A 181 -21.46 -1.25 7.29
CA VAL A 181 -22.37 -2.19 6.64
C VAL A 181 -23.08 -3.05 7.69
N LYS A 182 -22.32 -3.59 8.66
CA LYS A 182 -22.91 -4.39 9.75
C LYS A 182 -23.90 -3.60 10.60
N LYS A 183 -23.63 -2.32 10.82
CA LYS A 183 -24.52 -1.44 11.62
C LYS A 183 -25.75 -0.98 10.84
N THR A 184 -25.57 -0.64 9.58
CA THR A 184 -26.61 -0.02 8.74
C THR A 184 -27.54 -1.06 8.13
N TYR A 185 -26.96 -2.15 7.59
CA TYR A 185 -27.72 -3.16 6.84
C TYR A 185 -27.89 -4.48 7.59
N HIS A 186 -27.26 -4.63 8.77
CA HIS A 186 -27.20 -5.88 9.54
C HIS A 186 -26.60 -7.05 8.76
N GLU A 187 -25.81 -6.76 7.75
CA GLU A 187 -25.11 -7.72 6.91
C GLU A 187 -23.63 -7.78 7.27
N GLN A 188 -22.96 -8.86 6.88
CA GLN A 188 -21.53 -9.01 7.05
C GLN A 188 -20.87 -9.14 5.70
N MET A 189 -19.81 -8.37 5.47
CA MET A 189 -18.95 -8.55 4.29
C MET A 189 -18.10 -9.80 4.47
N GLU A 190 -18.17 -10.72 3.53
CA GLU A 190 -17.34 -11.93 3.54
C GLU A 190 -15.99 -11.63 2.89
N TRP A 191 -14.94 -11.66 3.70
CA TRP A 191 -13.57 -11.45 3.25
C TRP A 191 -12.91 -12.75 2.87
N LYS A 192 -12.41 -12.82 1.63
CA LYS A 192 -11.63 -13.94 1.12
C LYS A 192 -10.16 -13.51 0.98
N THR A 193 -9.28 -14.17 1.71
CA THR A 193 -7.84 -13.93 1.59
C THR A 193 -7.32 -14.54 0.29
N ILE A 194 -6.70 -13.73 -0.54
CA ILE A 194 -6.04 -14.15 -1.78
C ILE A 194 -4.57 -14.48 -1.50
N PHE A 195 -3.90 -13.61 -0.76
CA PHE A 195 -2.56 -13.84 -0.22
C PHE A 195 -2.36 -12.97 1.04
N ASP A 196 -1.27 -13.19 1.76
CA ASP A 196 -1.02 -12.53 3.05
C ASP A 196 -1.09 -11.00 2.94
N GLY A 197 -2.05 -10.41 3.65
CA GLY A 197 -2.28 -8.96 3.67
C GLY A 197 -3.10 -8.39 2.50
N PHE A 198 -3.66 -9.26 1.63
CA PHE A 198 -4.54 -8.88 0.55
C PHE A 198 -5.82 -9.72 0.60
N ASP A 199 -6.89 -9.09 1.03
CA ASP A 199 -8.20 -9.72 1.13
C ASP A 199 -9.19 -9.03 0.20
N VAL A 200 -10.13 -9.79 -0.33
CA VAL A 200 -11.17 -9.29 -1.23
C VAL A 200 -12.54 -9.62 -0.66
N ALA A 201 -13.43 -8.64 -0.72
CA ALA A 201 -14.85 -8.79 -0.44
C ALA A 201 -15.65 -8.15 -1.57
N ARG A 202 -16.97 -8.33 -1.55
CA ARG A 202 -17.88 -7.72 -2.51
C ARG A 202 -18.81 -6.75 -1.80
N TYR A 203 -18.96 -5.55 -2.39
CA TYR A 203 -19.87 -4.53 -1.93
C TYR A 203 -20.59 -3.91 -3.14
N ASP A 204 -21.89 -3.87 -3.12
CA ASP A 204 -22.74 -3.35 -4.21
C ASP A 204 -22.33 -3.81 -5.63
N GLY A 205 -22.03 -5.10 -5.75
CA GLY A 205 -21.61 -5.69 -7.03
C GLY A 205 -20.16 -5.48 -7.43
N VAL A 206 -19.42 -4.59 -6.76
CA VAL A 206 -18.00 -4.28 -7.04
C VAL A 206 -17.07 -5.02 -6.07
N ASN A 207 -15.92 -5.45 -6.56
CA ASN A 207 -14.91 -6.07 -5.72
C ASN A 207 -14.14 -5.00 -4.92
N ILE A 208 -13.98 -5.22 -3.63
CA ILE A 208 -13.19 -4.36 -2.74
C ILE A 208 -11.97 -5.14 -2.28
N ALA A 209 -10.79 -4.60 -2.53
CA ALA A 209 -9.53 -5.15 -2.06
C ALA A 209 -9.04 -4.41 -0.82
N ARG A 210 -8.88 -5.14 0.28
CA ARG A 210 -8.29 -4.68 1.53
C ARG A 210 -6.81 -4.94 1.54
N ILE A 211 -5.98 -3.88 1.61
CA ILE A 211 -4.53 -3.96 1.51
C ILE A 211 -3.90 -3.50 2.83
N SER A 212 -3.54 -4.44 3.69
CA SER A 212 -3.02 -4.15 5.03
C SER A 212 -1.62 -3.54 5.04
N ILE A 213 -0.83 -3.83 4.02
CA ILE A 213 0.55 -3.30 3.94
C ILE A 213 0.57 -1.78 3.73
N TRP A 214 -0.46 -1.22 3.10
CA TRP A 214 -0.58 0.24 2.94
C TRP A 214 -0.70 0.97 4.26
N ASP A 215 -1.52 0.45 5.19
CA ASP A 215 -1.67 1.04 6.54
C ASP A 215 -0.33 1.14 7.25
N ARG A 216 0.49 0.09 7.09
CA ARG A 216 1.80 0.02 7.70
C ARG A 216 2.75 1.07 7.13
N PHE A 217 2.77 1.27 5.82
CA PHE A 217 3.63 2.28 5.21
C PHE A 217 3.15 3.69 5.52
N ILE A 218 1.85 3.96 5.45
CA ILE A 218 1.30 5.27 5.80
C ILE A 218 1.58 5.57 7.27
N GLY A 219 1.30 4.64 8.18
CA GLY A 219 1.54 4.82 9.61
C GLY A 219 3.01 5.01 9.97
N ALA A 220 3.93 4.31 9.28
CA ALA A 220 5.35 4.38 9.59
C ALA A 220 6.07 5.55 8.93
N TYR A 221 5.63 5.99 7.74
CA TYR A 221 6.40 6.91 6.91
C TYR A 221 5.72 8.24 6.62
N GLU A 222 4.43 8.37 6.83
CA GLU A 222 3.70 9.61 6.58
C GLU A 222 3.25 10.33 7.85
N ASN A 223 3.36 9.72 9.01
CA ASN A 223 3.06 10.36 10.28
C ASN A 223 4.27 11.09 10.85
N SER A 224 4.08 12.34 11.26
CA SER A 224 5.05 13.07 12.05
C SER A 224 4.38 13.62 13.31
N GLY A 225 5.15 13.87 14.36
CA GLY A 225 4.68 14.13 15.72
C GLY A 225 3.45 15.03 15.91
N THR A 226 3.28 16.07 15.08
CA THR A 226 2.13 16.97 15.11
C THR A 226 1.09 16.71 14.02
N LYS A 227 1.44 15.96 12.98
CA LYS A 227 0.54 15.61 11.89
C LYS A 227 0.19 14.14 11.99
N LEU A 228 -0.99 13.89 12.50
CA LEU A 228 -1.56 12.55 12.55
C LEU A 228 -2.23 12.27 11.22
N ASN A 229 -1.82 11.17 10.60
CA ASN A 229 -2.38 10.72 9.35
C ASN A 229 -2.87 9.29 9.51
N LEU A 230 -4.16 9.13 9.76
CA LEU A 230 -4.73 7.79 9.76
C LEU A 230 -4.74 7.25 8.32
N PRO A 231 -4.43 5.97 8.15
CA PRO A 231 -4.32 5.37 6.83
C PRO A 231 -5.69 5.06 6.21
N TYR A 232 -6.51 6.09 6.03
CA TYR A 232 -7.77 5.99 5.29
C TYR A 232 -7.53 6.40 3.85
N ARG A 233 -7.22 5.44 2.98
CA ARG A 233 -7.06 5.66 1.55
C ARG A 233 -7.85 4.66 0.75
N MET A 234 -8.34 5.14 -0.40
CA MET A 234 -9.12 4.36 -1.35
C MET A 234 -8.78 4.84 -2.77
N VAL A 235 -8.69 3.89 -3.70
CA VAL A 235 -8.40 4.11 -5.13
C VAL A 235 -9.25 3.17 -5.97
#